data_43d0f8d203af1c51a9d48f5715189ee1
#
_entry.id   43d0f8d203af1c51a9d48f5715189ee1
#
_cell.length_a   1.000
_cell.length_b   1.000
_cell.length_c   1.000
_cell.angle_alpha   90.00
_cell.angle_beta   90.00
_cell.angle_gamma   90.00
#
_symmetry.space_group_name_H-M   'P 1'
#
loop_
_entity.id
_entity.type
_entity.pdbx_description
1 polymer ?
#
loop_
_entity_poly.entity_id
_entity_poly.type
_entity_poly.pdbx_seq_one_letter_code
_entity_poly.pdbx_strand_id
1 'polypeptide(L)'
;MYKRQPKGVVNCITGLGLEVGQPIVDHPYLDKVAFTGSDVAGQKIYESAAKKIIPVTLELGGKSPNIVFEDADFESAVMGAISGIFAATGQTCIAGSRLLVQRSIHDSFVERLIEVAKEAKIGDPMSTETHVGPVTTPPQYRKILDYIEVARKEGAKCVLGGNPMPVVE
;
A
#
# COMPACT_ATOMS: atom_id res chain seq x y z
N MET A 1 -12.02 6.61 22.92
CA MET A 1 -12.64 5.27 22.91
C MET A 1 -12.12 4.37 24.03
N TYR A 2 -10.84 4.32 24.30
CA TYR A 2 -10.22 3.44 25.31
C TYR A 2 -10.51 3.77 26.78
N LYS A 3 -11.04 4.96 27.09
CA LYS A 3 -11.27 5.42 28.47
C LYS A 3 -12.52 4.83 29.16
N ARG A 4 -13.35 4.07 28.44
CA ARG A 4 -14.62 3.54 28.97
C ARG A 4 -14.67 2.01 29.08
N GLN A 5 -13.57 1.34 28.75
CA GLN A 5 -13.50 -0.11 28.79
C GLN A 5 -12.95 -0.58 30.14
N PRO A 6 -13.39 -1.73 30.67
CA PRO A 6 -12.77 -2.36 31.81
C PRO A 6 -11.28 -2.65 31.54
N LYS A 7 -10.48 -2.61 32.60
CA LYS A 7 -9.04 -2.93 32.49
C LYS A 7 -8.85 -4.37 31.96
N GLY A 8 -7.91 -4.53 31.03
CA GLY A 8 -7.57 -5.83 30.45
C GLY A 8 -8.39 -6.24 29.24
N VAL A 9 -9.46 -5.50 28.87
CA VAL A 9 -10.25 -5.80 27.66
C VAL A 9 -9.49 -5.48 26.38
N VAL A 10 -8.70 -4.39 26.36
CA VAL A 10 -7.83 -4.02 25.23
C VAL A 10 -6.43 -3.84 25.77
N ASN A 11 -5.49 -4.59 25.18
CA ASN A 11 -4.07 -4.52 25.48
C ASN A 11 -3.32 -4.21 24.19
N CYS A 12 -2.38 -3.28 24.22
CA CYS A 12 -1.51 -2.94 23.10
C CYS A 12 -0.07 -3.35 23.45
N ILE A 13 0.49 -4.21 22.63
CA ILE A 13 1.89 -4.66 22.76
C ILE A 13 2.59 -4.26 21.47
N THR A 14 3.76 -3.61 21.59
CA THR A 14 4.58 -3.21 20.46
C THR A 14 5.83 -4.08 20.37
N GLY A 15 6.30 -4.33 19.14
CA GLY A 15 7.50 -5.10 18.88
C GLY A 15 7.56 -5.64 17.45
N LEU A 16 8.63 -6.35 17.12
CA LEU A 16 8.81 -6.96 15.82
C LEU A 16 7.91 -8.19 15.65
N GLY A 17 7.50 -8.46 14.40
CA GLY A 17 6.57 -9.55 14.09
C GLY A 17 7.04 -10.93 14.60
N LEU A 18 8.34 -11.23 14.49
CA LEU A 18 8.89 -12.50 14.94
C LEU A 18 9.07 -12.58 16.47
N GLU A 19 9.28 -11.44 17.14
CA GLU A 19 9.56 -11.39 18.57
C GLU A 19 8.29 -11.30 19.42
N VAL A 20 7.27 -10.60 18.90
CA VAL A 20 6.02 -10.36 19.62
C VAL A 20 4.83 -10.98 18.89
N GLY A 21 4.71 -10.79 17.58
CA GLY A 21 3.58 -11.27 16.79
C GLY A 21 3.48 -12.80 16.76
N GLN A 22 4.57 -13.49 16.47
CA GLN A 22 4.60 -14.94 16.39
C GLN A 22 4.26 -15.60 17.74
N PRO A 23 4.85 -15.23 18.88
CA PRO A 23 4.47 -15.77 20.19
C PRO A 23 2.99 -15.55 20.55
N ILE A 24 2.42 -14.39 20.15
CA ILE A 24 0.99 -14.14 20.35
C ILE A 24 0.16 -15.15 19.54
N VAL A 25 0.48 -15.30 18.25
CA VAL A 25 -0.26 -16.23 17.38
C VAL A 25 -0.12 -17.67 17.82
N ASP A 26 1.03 -18.06 18.37
CA ASP A 26 1.27 -19.42 18.86
C ASP A 26 0.71 -19.69 20.25
N HIS A 27 0.26 -18.65 20.97
CA HIS A 27 -0.23 -18.79 22.33
C HIS A 27 -1.45 -19.74 22.42
N PRO A 28 -1.46 -20.69 23.35
CA PRO A 28 -2.51 -21.73 23.43
C PRO A 28 -3.92 -21.20 23.75
N TYR A 29 -4.01 -20.04 24.39
CA TYR A 29 -5.28 -19.41 24.79
C TYR A 29 -5.81 -18.38 23.78
N LEU A 30 -5.29 -18.41 22.55
CA LEU A 30 -5.80 -17.54 21.48
C LEU A 30 -7.00 -18.19 20.81
N ASP A 31 -8.14 -17.51 20.80
CA ASP A 31 -9.40 -18.00 20.24
C ASP A 31 -9.63 -17.59 18.78
N LYS A 32 -9.00 -16.48 18.34
CA LYS A 32 -9.14 -15.96 16.98
C LYS A 32 -7.96 -15.05 16.63
N VAL A 33 -7.57 -15.03 15.36
CA VAL A 33 -6.62 -14.07 14.79
C VAL A 33 -7.32 -13.18 13.77
N ALA A 34 -7.10 -11.87 13.86
CA ALA A 34 -7.34 -10.92 12.78
C ALA A 34 -5.99 -10.27 12.45
N PHE A 35 -5.56 -10.37 11.20
CA PHE A 35 -4.25 -9.91 10.76
C PHE A 35 -4.35 -9.08 9.49
N THR A 36 -3.62 -7.97 9.48
CA THR A 36 -3.39 -7.15 8.29
C THR A 36 -1.89 -7.07 8.03
N GLY A 37 -1.47 -7.40 6.81
CA GLY A 37 -0.05 -7.35 6.45
C GLY A 37 0.27 -8.01 5.11
N SER A 38 1.50 -8.55 4.97
CA SER A 38 1.92 -9.24 3.75
C SER A 38 1.29 -10.64 3.63
N ASP A 39 1.14 -11.12 2.41
CA ASP A 39 0.72 -12.48 2.07
C ASP A 39 1.62 -13.55 2.72
N VAL A 40 2.94 -13.34 2.69
CA VAL A 40 3.92 -14.24 3.32
C VAL A 40 3.70 -14.35 4.82
N ALA A 41 3.47 -13.23 5.51
CA ALA A 41 3.18 -13.24 6.94
C ALA A 41 1.79 -13.84 7.23
N GLY A 42 0.79 -13.51 6.42
CA GLY A 42 -0.56 -14.07 6.50
C GLY A 42 -0.58 -15.59 6.37
N GLN A 43 0.20 -16.15 5.45
CA GLN A 43 0.33 -17.59 5.29
C GLN A 43 0.87 -18.26 6.57
N LYS A 44 1.96 -17.73 7.15
CA LYS A 44 2.53 -18.25 8.40
C LYS A 44 1.54 -18.18 9.57
N ILE A 45 0.80 -17.08 9.66
CA ILE A 45 -0.23 -16.91 10.69
C ILE A 45 -1.34 -17.94 10.50
N TYR A 46 -1.77 -18.16 9.25
CA TYR A 46 -2.80 -19.16 8.94
C TYR A 46 -2.35 -20.58 9.28
N GLU A 47 -1.09 -20.91 8.98
CA GLU A 47 -0.48 -22.19 9.34
C GLU A 47 -0.46 -22.42 10.87
N SER A 48 -0.09 -21.41 11.64
CA SER A 48 -0.09 -21.47 13.11
C SER A 48 -1.51 -21.60 13.68
N ALA A 49 -2.48 -20.86 13.14
CA ALA A 49 -3.88 -20.94 13.56
C ALA A 49 -4.52 -22.28 13.19
N ALA A 50 -4.18 -22.83 12.03
CA ALA A 50 -4.68 -24.14 11.59
C ALA A 50 -4.31 -25.27 12.56
N LYS A 51 -3.13 -25.24 13.16
CA LYS A 51 -2.71 -26.22 14.18
C LYS A 51 -3.62 -26.25 15.43
N LYS A 52 -4.30 -25.14 15.69
CA LYS A 52 -5.21 -24.95 16.84
C LYS A 52 -6.69 -24.96 16.44
N ILE A 53 -6.98 -25.01 15.14
CA ILE A 53 -8.34 -24.96 14.56
C ILE A 53 -9.09 -23.69 15.00
N ILE A 54 -8.40 -22.55 15.07
CA ILE A 54 -9.01 -21.27 15.44
C ILE A 54 -9.32 -20.42 14.20
N PRO A 55 -10.38 -19.59 14.24
CA PRO A 55 -10.75 -18.73 13.14
C PRO A 55 -9.68 -17.67 12.83
N VAL A 56 -9.49 -17.39 11.53
CA VAL A 56 -8.57 -16.35 11.05
C VAL A 56 -9.29 -15.41 10.09
N THR A 57 -9.06 -14.10 10.25
CA THR A 57 -9.39 -13.10 9.26
C THR A 57 -8.09 -12.50 8.74
N LEU A 58 -7.88 -12.52 7.42
CA LEU A 58 -6.68 -12.00 6.77
C LEU A 58 -7.06 -10.82 5.86
N GLU A 59 -6.41 -9.68 6.09
CA GLU A 59 -6.42 -8.51 5.22
C GLU A 59 -5.00 -8.36 4.65
N LEU A 60 -4.83 -8.65 3.38
CA LEU A 60 -3.52 -8.77 2.75
C LEU A 60 -3.33 -7.71 1.66
N GLY A 61 -2.14 -7.68 1.09
CA GLY A 61 -1.81 -6.79 -0.01
C GLY A 61 -2.45 -7.20 -1.33
N GLY A 62 -2.26 -6.37 -2.34
CA GLY A 62 -2.76 -6.65 -3.68
C GLY A 62 -2.20 -5.68 -4.72
N LYS A 63 -2.62 -5.91 -5.97
CA LYS A 63 -2.39 -5.04 -7.11
C LYS A 63 -3.71 -4.81 -7.81
N SER A 64 -4.54 -3.94 -7.20
CA SER A 64 -5.90 -3.69 -7.64
C SER A 64 -5.94 -3.07 -9.04
N PRO A 65 -6.84 -3.51 -9.93
CA PRO A 65 -7.07 -2.84 -11.19
C PRO A 65 -7.85 -1.55 -10.98
N ASN A 66 -7.51 -0.53 -11.77
CA ASN A 66 -8.30 0.67 -11.98
C ASN A 66 -8.63 0.74 -13.47
N ILE A 67 -9.89 0.66 -13.84
CA ILE A 67 -10.32 0.48 -15.23
C ILE A 67 -11.08 1.72 -15.69
N VAL A 68 -10.63 2.32 -16.79
CA VAL A 68 -11.22 3.53 -17.37
C VAL A 68 -11.66 3.26 -18.81
N PHE A 69 -12.96 3.45 -19.06
CA PHE A 69 -13.57 3.40 -20.39
C PHE A 69 -13.73 4.80 -20.98
N GLU A 70 -13.96 4.89 -22.29
CA GLU A 70 -14.05 6.16 -23.02
C GLU A 70 -15.26 7.03 -22.66
N ASP A 71 -16.29 6.43 -22.07
CA ASP A 71 -17.50 7.10 -21.61
C ASP A 71 -17.41 7.63 -20.16
N ALA A 72 -16.23 7.44 -19.50
CA ALA A 72 -16.00 8.01 -18.18
C ALA A 72 -15.87 9.54 -18.26
N ASP A 73 -16.24 10.24 -17.17
CA ASP A 73 -15.86 11.64 -17.02
C ASP A 73 -14.33 11.74 -16.92
N PHE A 74 -13.71 12.32 -17.94
CA PHE A 74 -12.28 12.25 -18.19
C PHE A 74 -11.45 12.85 -17.04
N GLU A 75 -11.76 14.08 -16.62
CA GLU A 75 -11.01 14.75 -15.54
C GLU A 75 -11.21 14.07 -14.18
N SER A 76 -12.42 13.65 -13.87
CA SER A 76 -12.72 12.89 -12.66
C SER A 76 -12.00 11.55 -12.64
N ALA A 77 -11.88 10.88 -13.78
CA ALA A 77 -11.17 9.61 -13.90
C ALA A 77 -9.65 9.79 -13.72
N VAL A 78 -9.06 10.86 -14.28
CA VAL A 78 -7.64 11.20 -14.06
C VAL A 78 -7.37 11.49 -12.58
N MET A 79 -8.18 12.33 -11.96
CA MET A 79 -8.05 12.64 -10.53
C MET A 79 -8.26 11.41 -9.64
N GLY A 80 -9.22 10.56 -9.99
CA GLY A 80 -9.47 9.29 -9.31
C GLY A 80 -8.31 8.31 -9.44
N ALA A 81 -7.67 8.25 -10.61
CA ALA A 81 -6.50 7.40 -10.82
C ALA A 81 -5.30 7.86 -9.96
N ILE A 82 -5.06 9.18 -9.89
CA ILE A 82 -3.98 9.76 -9.06
C ILE A 82 -4.26 9.56 -7.57
N SER A 83 -5.42 9.95 -7.09
CA SER A 83 -5.79 9.81 -5.68
C SER A 83 -5.81 8.35 -5.23
N GLY A 84 -6.25 7.45 -6.10
CA GLY A 84 -6.34 6.01 -5.85
C GLY A 84 -4.98 5.30 -5.71
N ILE A 85 -3.88 5.93 -6.17
CA ILE A 85 -2.53 5.36 -6.04
C ILE A 85 -1.60 6.21 -5.17
N PHE A 86 -1.67 7.54 -5.20
CA PHE A 86 -0.76 8.39 -4.44
C PHE A 86 -1.15 8.51 -2.96
N ALA A 87 -2.39 8.22 -2.61
CA ALA A 87 -2.80 8.16 -1.22
C ALA A 87 -1.88 7.21 -0.42
N ALA A 88 -1.47 7.65 0.77
CA ALA A 88 -0.53 6.92 1.63
C ALA A 88 0.75 6.47 0.90
N THR A 89 1.24 7.27 -0.05
CA THR A 89 2.46 6.98 -0.85
C THR A 89 2.35 5.65 -1.64
N GLY A 90 1.14 5.30 -2.07
CA GLY A 90 0.86 4.02 -2.75
C GLY A 90 0.94 2.77 -1.86
N GLN A 91 1.13 2.95 -0.56
CA GLN A 91 1.34 1.86 0.40
C GLN A 91 0.01 1.39 1.03
N THR A 92 -1.03 1.23 0.21
CA THR A 92 -2.37 0.83 0.63
C THR A 92 -2.76 -0.48 -0.05
N CYS A 93 -3.40 -1.39 0.69
CA CYS A 93 -3.83 -2.69 0.17
C CYS A 93 -4.76 -2.57 -1.05
N ILE A 94 -5.60 -1.54 -1.08
CA ILE A 94 -6.56 -1.27 -2.18
C ILE A 94 -6.02 -0.32 -3.25
N ALA A 95 -4.74 0.08 -3.21
CA ALA A 95 -4.18 1.00 -4.19
C ALA A 95 -4.37 0.52 -5.63
N GLY A 96 -4.93 1.37 -6.49
CA GLY A 96 -5.22 1.11 -7.90
C GLY A 96 -3.95 1.08 -8.76
N SER A 97 -3.04 0.16 -8.47
CA SER A 97 -1.69 0.11 -9.00
C SER A 97 -1.60 -0.39 -10.45
N ARG A 98 -2.68 -0.98 -10.99
CA ARG A 98 -2.77 -1.38 -12.39
C ARG A 98 -3.84 -0.55 -13.10
N LEU A 99 -3.44 0.53 -13.73
CA LEU A 99 -4.33 1.39 -14.49
C LEU A 99 -4.53 0.81 -15.90
N LEU A 100 -5.76 0.45 -16.24
CA LEU A 100 -6.17 -0.12 -17.50
C LEU A 100 -7.08 0.91 -18.20
N VAL A 101 -6.58 1.52 -19.27
CA VAL A 101 -7.29 2.57 -20.00
C VAL A 101 -7.70 2.06 -21.37
N GLN A 102 -8.95 2.30 -21.76
CA GLN A 102 -9.43 1.95 -23.09
C GLN A 102 -8.55 2.60 -24.16
N ARG A 103 -8.21 1.86 -25.21
CA ARG A 103 -7.24 2.26 -26.24
C ARG A 103 -7.55 3.59 -26.88
N SER A 104 -8.83 3.89 -27.14
CA SER A 104 -9.26 5.13 -27.80
C SER A 104 -8.88 6.41 -27.07
N ILE A 105 -8.74 6.35 -25.74
CA ILE A 105 -8.42 7.50 -24.88
C ILE A 105 -7.06 7.36 -24.18
N HIS A 106 -6.33 6.26 -24.42
CA HIS A 106 -5.12 5.91 -23.68
C HIS A 106 -4.06 7.02 -23.67
N ASP A 107 -3.69 7.53 -24.85
CA ASP A 107 -2.56 8.45 -24.96
C ASP A 107 -2.89 9.81 -24.32
N SER A 108 -4.07 10.36 -24.60
CA SER A 108 -4.53 11.60 -23.98
C SER A 108 -4.70 11.46 -22.46
N PHE A 109 -5.17 10.30 -22.01
CA PHE A 109 -5.33 10.03 -20.58
C PHE A 109 -3.97 9.97 -19.88
N VAL A 110 -2.99 9.26 -20.44
CA VAL A 110 -1.63 9.17 -19.87
C VAL A 110 -0.94 10.52 -19.87
N GLU A 111 -1.07 11.32 -20.95
CA GLU A 111 -0.52 12.66 -21.01
C GLU A 111 -1.08 13.54 -19.89
N ARG A 112 -2.40 13.58 -19.74
CA ARG A 112 -3.07 14.36 -18.70
C ARG A 112 -2.72 13.86 -17.28
N LEU A 113 -2.64 12.56 -17.09
CA LEU A 113 -2.21 11.95 -15.82
C LEU A 113 -0.80 12.41 -15.43
N ILE A 114 0.13 12.46 -16.39
CA ILE A 114 1.51 12.92 -16.15
C ILE A 114 1.53 14.41 -15.78
N GLU A 115 0.75 15.26 -16.45
CA GLU A 115 0.63 16.67 -16.12
C GLU A 115 0.20 16.87 -14.66
N VAL A 116 -0.91 16.28 -14.27
CA VAL A 116 -1.44 16.40 -12.91
C VAL A 116 -0.49 15.77 -11.88
N ALA A 117 0.13 14.63 -12.18
CA ALA A 117 1.07 13.98 -11.28
C ALA A 117 2.33 14.81 -11.01
N LYS A 118 2.78 15.64 -11.98
CA LYS A 118 3.92 16.56 -11.81
C LYS A 118 3.65 17.69 -10.80
N GLU A 119 2.39 18.02 -10.56
CA GLU A 119 2.00 19.03 -9.57
C GLU A 119 2.08 18.52 -8.13
N ALA A 120 2.19 17.19 -7.94
CA ALA A 120 2.26 16.59 -6.62
C ALA A 120 3.57 16.97 -5.90
N LYS A 121 3.42 17.67 -4.78
CA LYS A 121 4.56 18.04 -3.92
C LYS A 121 4.90 16.86 -3.01
N ILE A 122 6.09 16.30 -3.20
CA ILE A 122 6.65 15.25 -2.34
C ILE A 122 7.54 15.92 -1.30
N GLY A 123 7.39 15.62 -0.02
CA GLY A 123 8.16 16.30 1.03
C GLY A 123 7.88 15.87 2.44
N ASP A 124 8.23 16.75 3.38
CA ASP A 124 8.03 16.57 4.81
C ASP A 124 6.53 16.40 5.14
N PRO A 125 6.12 15.30 5.79
CA PRO A 125 4.73 15.07 6.16
C PRO A 125 4.20 16.05 7.21
N MET A 126 5.06 16.80 7.88
CA MET A 126 4.67 17.86 8.82
C MET A 126 4.31 19.18 8.12
N SER A 127 4.64 19.33 6.85
CA SER A 127 4.27 20.51 6.05
C SER A 127 2.87 20.34 5.45
N THR A 128 2.02 21.36 5.60
CA THR A 128 0.68 21.41 5.00
C THR A 128 0.72 21.50 3.47
N GLU A 129 1.85 21.84 2.90
CA GLU A 129 2.07 21.93 1.46
C GLU A 129 2.43 20.58 0.81
N THR A 130 2.73 19.57 1.61
CA THR A 130 3.11 18.25 1.12
C THR A 130 1.88 17.44 0.74
N HIS A 131 1.85 16.95 -0.51
CA HIS A 131 0.80 16.06 -1.00
C HIS A 131 1.16 14.58 -0.79
N VAL A 132 2.43 14.23 -0.93
CA VAL A 132 2.93 12.85 -0.82
C VAL A 132 4.11 12.81 0.13
N GLY A 133 3.98 12.07 1.21
CA GLY A 133 5.04 11.88 2.21
C GLY A 133 6.08 10.82 1.81
N PRO A 134 7.00 10.48 2.71
CA PRO A 134 8.04 9.49 2.44
C PRO A 134 7.50 8.06 2.47
N VAL A 135 8.28 7.15 1.88
CA VAL A 135 8.08 5.70 2.08
C VAL A 135 8.32 5.35 3.55
N THR A 136 7.42 4.56 4.13
CA THR A 136 7.31 4.35 5.59
C THR A 136 8.57 3.77 6.23
N THR A 137 9.26 2.84 5.55
CA THR A 137 10.43 2.14 6.13
C THR A 137 11.57 1.96 5.13
N PRO A 138 12.84 1.93 5.59
CA PRO A 138 13.98 1.68 4.70
C PRO A 138 13.92 0.35 3.93
N PRO A 139 13.46 -0.78 4.49
CA PRO A 139 13.27 -2.00 3.71
C PRO A 139 12.25 -1.86 2.58
N GLN A 140 11.14 -1.16 2.81
CA GLN A 140 10.13 -0.91 1.78
C GLN A 140 10.67 0.01 0.69
N TYR A 141 11.41 1.05 1.05
CA TYR A 141 12.07 1.94 0.10
C TYR A 141 13.01 1.17 -0.85
N ARG A 142 13.89 0.33 -0.28
CA ARG A 142 14.78 -0.53 -1.09
C ARG A 142 14.00 -1.45 -2.03
N LYS A 143 12.96 -2.10 -1.51
CA LYS A 143 12.10 -2.98 -2.31
C LYS A 143 11.46 -2.24 -3.49
N ILE A 144 11.03 -1.00 -3.32
CA ILE A 144 10.47 -0.18 -4.42
C ILE A 144 11.52 0.07 -5.50
N LEU A 145 12.74 0.45 -5.11
CA LEU A 145 13.82 0.66 -6.08
C LEU A 145 14.15 -0.62 -6.85
N ASP A 146 14.22 -1.75 -6.16
CA ASP A 146 14.47 -3.06 -6.80
C ASP A 146 13.38 -3.39 -7.83
N TYR A 147 12.10 -3.14 -7.53
CA TYR A 147 10.99 -3.37 -8.47
C TYR A 147 11.01 -2.41 -9.67
N ILE A 148 11.45 -1.17 -9.48
CA ILE A 148 11.66 -0.22 -10.59
C ILE A 148 12.73 -0.77 -11.54
N GLU A 149 13.83 -1.32 -11.01
CA GLU A 149 14.88 -1.94 -11.83
C GLU A 149 14.39 -3.21 -12.55
N VAL A 150 13.55 -4.02 -11.89
CA VAL A 150 12.91 -5.19 -12.53
C VAL A 150 12.06 -4.72 -13.71
N ALA A 151 11.21 -3.70 -13.52
CA ALA A 151 10.37 -3.17 -14.58
C ALA A 151 11.20 -2.66 -15.78
N ARG A 152 12.30 -1.97 -15.54
CA ARG A 152 13.22 -1.51 -16.58
C ARG A 152 13.84 -2.67 -17.36
N LYS A 153 14.27 -3.71 -16.65
CA LYS A 153 14.85 -4.92 -17.27
C LYS A 153 13.85 -5.71 -18.11
N GLU A 154 12.58 -5.68 -17.71
CA GLU A 154 11.47 -6.29 -18.46
C GLU A 154 10.98 -5.42 -19.64
N GLY A 155 11.59 -4.26 -19.87
CA GLY A 155 11.29 -3.38 -21.00
C GLY A 155 10.13 -2.43 -20.78
N ALA A 156 9.67 -2.25 -19.54
CA ALA A 156 8.64 -1.25 -19.24
C ALA A 156 9.18 0.17 -19.43
N LYS A 157 8.37 1.02 -20.09
CA LYS A 157 8.69 2.43 -20.29
C LYS A 157 8.28 3.25 -19.06
N CYS A 158 9.26 3.85 -18.38
CA CYS A 158 8.98 4.82 -17.32
C CYS A 158 8.63 6.17 -17.93
N VAL A 159 7.41 6.64 -17.71
CA VAL A 159 6.91 7.91 -18.27
C VAL A 159 7.05 9.09 -17.31
N LEU A 160 7.18 8.82 -16.01
CA LEU A 160 7.38 9.83 -14.97
C LEU A 160 8.07 9.20 -13.75
N GLY A 161 8.99 9.93 -13.13
CA GLY A 161 9.67 9.49 -11.89
C GLY A 161 10.64 8.33 -12.11
N GLY A 162 10.58 7.31 -11.23
CA GLY A 162 11.43 6.13 -11.30
C GLY A 162 12.85 6.32 -10.78
N ASN A 163 13.16 7.47 -10.16
CA ASN A 163 14.44 7.76 -9.53
C ASN A 163 14.23 8.11 -8.05
N PRO A 164 15.24 7.86 -7.20
CA PRO A 164 15.23 8.36 -5.84
C PRO A 164 15.05 9.88 -5.80
N MET A 165 14.20 10.36 -4.91
CA MET A 165 14.15 11.79 -4.60
C MET A 165 15.37 12.15 -3.73
N PRO A 166 15.97 13.35 -3.92
CA PRO A 166 16.96 13.86 -3.00
C PRO A 166 16.41 13.86 -1.57
N VAL A 167 17.24 13.50 -0.61
CA VAL A 167 16.89 13.68 0.80
C VAL A 167 16.81 15.18 1.03
N VAL A 168 15.65 15.67 1.44
CA VAL A 168 15.51 17.04 1.92
C VAL A 168 16.05 17.03 3.34
N GLU A 169 17.21 17.68 3.55
CA GLU A 169 17.81 17.89 4.87
C GLU A 169 16.99 18.89 5.70
#